data_b4420c6987f73655fcead9734246b81f
#
_entry.id   b4420c6987f73655fcead9734246b81f
#
_cell.length_a   1.000
_cell.length_b   1.000
_cell.length_c   1.000
_cell.angle_alpha   90.00
_cell.angle_beta   90.00
_cell.angle_gamma   90.00
#
_symmetry.space_group_name_H-M   'P 1'
#
loop_
_entity.id
_entity.type
_entity.pdbx_description
1 polymer ?
#
loop_
_entity_poly.entity_id
_entity_poly.type
_entity_poly.pdbx_seq_one_letter_code
_entity_poly.pdbx_strand_id
1 'polypeptide(L)'
;MPTIIALIGRPNVGKSTLFNRLLRRSRAIVHDRPGVTRDRIYGEAHEGETHYTLVDTGGMLLASEPQGHGLERPILEQAREAVAEAQALVLVVDGREGLTPLDKDAVDIARQSNKPVLLVVNKVDGSEQEAMATAEFHALGFELLAVSGAHGYGLDTLRARVADLAREVAPQAAPEAEQGPERGLRLALLGRPNAGKSSLVNAVLRQNRLMVSDMPGTTRDAVDVTFEAGGKLYTFVDTAGVRRRANIEDSLERFTVSRALSSSKRADVTLLVLDGQEGLSRQDKRLISFLDGEKTPFCVLVNKIDLIPKNDLPALRKHFQDALVQCPHVPILYTSTVTRAGLGGLLPLVERLKKECALRVGTGQLNRAMREAIERHQPPMVQRRRAKFYYLTQADEPVPTFIFFVNNPELIKQAYIRYLENSLRKIFTIRMAPLNVVFRSSHERKDGA
;
A
#
# COMPACT_ATOMS: atom_id res chain seq x y z
N MET A 1 -2.34 -3.44 -8.70
CA MET A 1 -1.22 -2.82 -7.95
C MET A 1 -0.63 -1.76 -8.83
N PRO A 2 -0.27 -0.58 -8.35
CA PRO A 2 0.45 0.37 -9.17
C PRO A 2 1.77 -0.28 -9.64
N THR A 3 2.09 -0.10 -10.91
CA THR A 3 3.35 -0.58 -11.50
C THR A 3 4.52 0.13 -10.82
N ILE A 4 5.50 -0.62 -10.33
CA ILE A 4 6.71 -0.08 -9.70
C ILE A 4 7.82 0.00 -10.75
N ILE A 5 8.40 1.19 -10.92
CA ILE A 5 9.55 1.44 -11.79
C ILE A 5 10.72 1.91 -10.94
N ALA A 6 11.85 1.19 -10.97
CA ALA A 6 13.03 1.56 -10.21
C ALA A 6 14.02 2.38 -11.05
N LEU A 7 14.52 3.49 -10.47
CA LEU A 7 15.64 4.25 -11.00
C LEU A 7 16.93 3.64 -10.45
N ILE A 8 17.75 3.06 -11.31
CA ILE A 8 19.03 2.44 -10.97
C ILE A 8 20.19 3.12 -11.70
N GLY A 9 21.39 2.98 -11.21
CA GLY A 9 22.60 3.59 -11.76
C GLY A 9 23.57 3.99 -10.66
N ARG A 10 24.82 4.29 -11.01
CA ARG A 10 25.84 4.69 -10.05
C ARG A 10 25.50 6.00 -9.30
N PRO A 11 26.19 6.33 -8.21
CA PRO A 11 26.05 7.62 -7.53
C PRO A 11 26.34 8.81 -8.46
N ASN A 12 25.69 9.95 -8.22
CA ASN A 12 25.91 11.24 -8.88
C ASN A 12 25.53 11.32 -10.38
N VAL A 13 24.91 10.30 -10.97
CA VAL A 13 24.37 10.38 -12.35
C VAL A 13 23.09 11.23 -12.42
N GLY A 14 22.52 11.64 -11.29
CA GLY A 14 21.35 12.51 -11.24
C GLY A 14 20.01 11.78 -11.08
N LYS A 15 19.99 10.54 -10.54
CA LYS A 15 18.75 9.77 -10.27
C LYS A 15 17.73 10.56 -9.45
N SER A 16 18.14 11.09 -8.31
CA SER A 16 17.23 11.85 -7.42
C SER A 16 16.74 13.16 -8.06
N THR A 17 17.55 13.77 -8.92
CA THR A 17 17.11 14.94 -9.71
C THR A 17 16.02 14.55 -10.71
N LEU A 18 16.21 13.46 -11.45
CA LEU A 18 15.23 12.94 -12.41
C LEU A 18 13.97 12.45 -11.67
N PHE A 19 14.12 11.74 -10.57
CA PHE A 19 13.01 11.33 -9.71
C PHE A 19 12.14 12.53 -9.31
N ASN A 20 12.73 13.57 -8.74
CA ASN A 20 12.02 14.78 -8.36
C ASN A 20 11.38 15.51 -9.56
N ARG A 21 12.02 15.49 -10.72
CA ARG A 21 11.48 16.12 -11.96
C ARG A 21 10.31 15.33 -12.53
N LEU A 22 10.37 14.01 -12.49
CA LEU A 22 9.27 13.13 -12.91
C LEU A 22 8.05 13.30 -11.98
N LEU A 23 8.26 13.54 -10.69
CA LEU A 23 7.19 13.74 -9.70
C LEU A 23 6.60 15.17 -9.67
N ARG A 24 7.32 16.21 -10.11
CA ARG A 24 6.88 17.63 -9.94
C ARG A 24 5.60 18.03 -10.68
N ARG A 25 5.20 17.34 -11.74
CA ARG A 25 3.89 17.52 -12.41
C ARG A 25 2.83 16.52 -11.92
N SER A 26 3.25 15.43 -11.34
CA SER A 26 2.39 14.49 -10.60
C SER A 26 2.30 15.00 -9.17
N ARG A 27 1.12 14.96 -8.54
CA ARG A 27 1.00 15.24 -7.10
C ARG A 27 1.78 14.17 -6.34
N ALA A 28 3.06 14.40 -6.14
CA ALA A 28 3.92 13.50 -5.43
C ALA A 28 3.54 13.50 -3.95
N ILE A 29 3.02 12.40 -3.49
CA ILE A 29 3.00 12.09 -2.07
C ILE A 29 4.28 11.28 -1.84
N VAL A 30 5.33 11.96 -1.39
CA VAL A 30 6.53 11.29 -0.88
C VAL A 30 6.12 10.65 0.44
N HIS A 31 5.92 9.35 0.44
CA HIS A 31 5.73 8.60 1.67
C HIS A 31 7.08 8.12 2.16
N ASP A 32 7.53 8.67 3.28
CA ASP A 32 8.39 7.94 4.21
C ASP A 32 7.56 6.75 4.70
N ARG A 33 7.74 5.59 4.10
CA ARG A 33 7.12 4.35 4.59
C ARG A 33 7.87 3.93 5.87
N PRO A 34 7.26 4.02 7.07
CA PRO A 34 7.87 3.51 8.28
C PRO A 34 7.96 1.99 8.19
N GLY A 35 9.18 1.43 8.20
CA GLY A 35 9.40 -0.02 8.23
C GLY A 35 10.10 -0.64 7.02
N VAL A 36 10.33 0.11 5.95
CA VAL A 36 11.32 -0.21 4.91
C VAL A 36 12.61 0.48 5.32
N THR A 37 13.75 -0.22 5.23
CA THR A 37 15.09 0.31 5.53
C THR A 37 15.18 1.77 5.12
N ARG A 38 15.72 2.65 5.95
CA ARG A 38 15.76 4.14 5.90
C ARG A 38 16.23 4.77 4.58
N ASP A 39 16.23 4.06 3.48
CA ASP A 39 17.21 4.20 2.41
C ASP A 39 16.60 4.25 0.99
N ARG A 40 15.26 4.16 0.81
CA ARG A 40 14.60 4.26 -0.49
C ARG A 40 13.45 5.26 -0.45
N ILE A 41 13.38 6.10 -1.47
CA ILE A 41 12.32 7.08 -1.62
C ILE A 41 11.33 6.55 -2.68
N TYR A 42 10.06 6.42 -2.29
CA TYR A 42 8.97 6.06 -3.18
C TYR A 42 8.16 7.29 -3.53
N GLY A 43 7.79 7.44 -4.79
CA GLY A 43 6.94 8.52 -5.25
C GLY A 43 5.86 8.01 -6.19
N GLU A 44 4.62 8.39 -5.97
CA GLU A 44 3.53 8.09 -6.89
C GLU A 44 3.50 9.12 -8.00
N ALA A 45 3.48 8.65 -9.25
CA ALA A 45 3.40 9.46 -10.43
C ALA A 45 2.21 9.05 -11.30
N HIS A 46 1.67 9.99 -12.05
CA HIS A 46 0.65 9.72 -13.05
C HIS A 46 0.92 10.56 -14.31
N GLU A 47 0.65 9.99 -15.47
CA GLU A 47 0.63 10.69 -16.74
C GLU A 47 -0.65 10.28 -17.50
N GLY A 48 -1.57 11.22 -17.68
CA GLY A 48 -2.93 10.91 -18.11
C GLY A 48 -3.64 9.98 -17.12
N GLU A 49 -4.13 8.84 -17.61
CA GLU A 49 -4.79 7.80 -16.79
C GLU A 49 -3.81 6.76 -16.21
N THR A 50 -2.53 6.82 -16.57
CA THR A 50 -1.53 5.85 -16.14
C THR A 50 -0.95 6.22 -14.79
N HIS A 51 -1.17 5.36 -13.78
CA HIS A 51 -0.63 5.49 -12.43
C HIS A 51 0.52 4.51 -12.22
N TYR A 52 1.64 5.00 -11.69
CA TYR A 52 2.80 4.17 -11.38
C TYR A 52 3.58 4.71 -10.18
N THR A 53 4.39 3.86 -9.56
CA THR A 53 5.25 4.22 -8.44
C THR A 53 6.72 4.24 -8.91
N LEU A 54 7.40 5.36 -8.70
CA LEU A 54 8.84 5.46 -8.90
C LEU A 54 9.57 5.13 -7.60
N VAL A 55 10.72 4.45 -7.72
CA VAL A 55 11.62 4.16 -6.59
C VAL A 55 13.00 4.73 -6.90
N ASP A 56 13.49 5.66 -6.05
CA ASP A 56 14.86 6.17 -6.12
C ASP A 56 15.79 5.34 -5.22
N THR A 57 16.83 4.76 -5.83
CA THR A 57 17.89 4.02 -5.10
C THR A 57 19.03 4.92 -4.64
N GLY A 58 18.99 6.22 -4.96
CA GLY A 58 20.10 7.16 -4.72
C GLY A 58 19.99 8.03 -3.46
N GLY A 59 18.89 7.97 -2.70
CA GLY A 59 18.64 8.84 -1.54
C GLY A 59 19.52 8.61 -0.30
N MET A 60 20.42 7.65 -0.32
CA MET A 60 21.14 7.13 0.85
C MET A 60 22.51 7.73 1.12
N LEU A 61 23.12 8.40 0.15
CA LEU A 61 24.50 8.89 0.31
C LEU A 61 24.60 10.25 1.00
N LEU A 62 23.46 10.88 1.38
CA LEU A 62 23.48 12.18 2.06
C LEU A 62 23.56 12.11 3.60
N ALA A 63 23.51 10.92 4.21
CA ALA A 63 23.42 10.79 5.67
C ALA A 63 24.70 10.24 6.36
N SER A 64 25.69 9.76 5.63
CA SER A 64 26.94 9.27 6.28
C SER A 64 28.11 9.27 5.30
N GLU A 65 28.95 10.30 5.35
CA GLU A 65 30.33 10.15 4.93
C GLU A 65 31.06 9.20 5.91
N PRO A 66 31.71 8.15 5.40
CA PRO A 66 33.15 8.12 5.54
C PRO A 66 33.86 7.71 4.26
N GLN A 67 34.97 8.37 3.99
CA GLN A 67 35.96 8.04 2.98
C GLN A 67 36.56 6.65 3.25
N GLY A 68 36.44 5.71 2.28
CA GLY A 68 37.11 4.40 2.40
C GLY A 68 36.72 3.44 1.28
N HIS A 69 37.71 2.81 0.64
CA HIS A 69 37.59 1.74 -0.33
C HIS A 69 36.78 0.54 0.24
N GLY A 70 35.52 0.37 -0.10
CA GLY A 70 34.66 -0.71 0.39
C GLY A 70 33.16 -0.50 0.18
N LEU A 71 32.75 0.62 -0.44
CA LEU A 71 31.35 1.03 -0.64
C LEU A 71 30.63 0.36 -1.85
N GLU A 72 31.35 -0.39 -2.68
CA GLU A 72 30.80 -0.97 -3.92
C GLU A 72 29.76 -2.08 -3.64
N ARG A 73 30.00 -2.93 -2.66
CA ARG A 73 29.10 -4.05 -2.31
C ARG A 73 27.71 -3.61 -1.81
N PRO A 74 27.60 -2.66 -0.88
CA PRO A 74 26.27 -2.18 -0.42
C PRO A 74 25.44 -1.54 -1.51
N ILE A 75 26.06 -0.79 -2.44
CA ILE A 75 25.37 -0.12 -3.55
C ILE A 75 24.76 -1.14 -4.53
N LEU A 76 25.49 -2.19 -4.86
CA LEU A 76 25.02 -3.27 -5.74
C LEU A 76 23.93 -4.12 -5.09
N GLU A 77 24.00 -4.38 -3.79
CA GLU A 77 22.94 -5.10 -3.06
C GLU A 77 21.63 -4.31 -3.06
N GLN A 78 21.69 -3.01 -2.85
CA GLN A 78 20.51 -2.14 -2.87
C GLN A 78 19.89 -2.01 -4.26
N ALA A 79 20.72 -1.93 -5.31
CA ALA A 79 20.24 -1.97 -6.69
C ALA A 79 19.53 -3.29 -6.98
N ARG A 80 20.07 -4.43 -6.54
CA ARG A 80 19.44 -5.75 -6.71
C ARG A 80 18.09 -5.86 -6.01
N GLU A 81 17.96 -5.32 -4.81
CA GLU A 81 16.69 -5.34 -4.09
C GLU A 81 15.63 -4.46 -4.75
N ALA A 82 15.99 -3.26 -5.24
CA ALA A 82 15.07 -2.40 -5.97
C ALA A 82 14.66 -3.04 -7.31
N VAL A 83 15.62 -3.68 -7.99
CA VAL A 83 15.38 -4.45 -9.20
C VAL A 83 14.44 -5.62 -8.92
N ALA A 84 14.55 -6.31 -7.79
CA ALA A 84 13.66 -7.42 -7.45
C ALA A 84 12.20 -6.97 -7.29
N GLU A 85 11.97 -5.80 -6.70
CA GLU A 85 10.63 -5.24 -6.44
C GLU A 85 9.96 -4.62 -7.68
N ALA A 86 10.72 -3.99 -8.56
CA ALA A 86 10.20 -3.26 -9.73
C ALA A 86 9.70 -4.19 -10.84
N GLN A 87 8.74 -3.73 -11.64
CA GLN A 87 8.28 -4.39 -12.88
C GLN A 87 9.06 -3.92 -14.10
N ALA A 88 9.60 -2.71 -14.09
CA ALA A 88 10.48 -2.16 -15.12
C ALA A 88 11.57 -1.30 -14.50
N LEU A 89 12.61 -1.02 -15.27
CA LEU A 89 13.80 -0.32 -14.80
C LEU A 89 14.08 0.91 -15.66
N VAL A 90 14.50 2.00 -15.02
CA VAL A 90 15.09 3.16 -15.65
C VAL A 90 16.57 3.19 -15.25
N LEU A 91 17.45 2.80 -16.15
CA LEU A 91 18.89 2.79 -15.92
C LEU A 91 19.46 4.18 -16.29
N VAL A 92 19.97 4.91 -15.30
CA VAL A 92 20.47 6.27 -15.47
C VAL A 92 21.98 6.27 -15.52
N VAL A 93 22.55 6.85 -16.59
CA VAL A 93 23.99 7.03 -16.82
C VAL A 93 24.32 8.50 -17.06
N ASP A 94 25.61 8.86 -16.96
CA ASP A 94 26.09 10.22 -17.13
C ASP A 94 26.67 10.42 -18.55
N GLY A 95 26.03 11.25 -19.38
CA GLY A 95 26.47 11.53 -20.75
C GLY A 95 27.75 12.34 -20.85
N ARG A 96 28.21 12.99 -19.78
CA ARG A 96 29.47 13.75 -19.75
C ARG A 96 30.68 12.91 -19.40
N GLU A 97 30.50 11.94 -18.49
CA GLU A 97 31.58 11.07 -18.02
C GLU A 97 31.77 9.82 -18.88
N GLY A 98 30.75 9.47 -19.68
CA GLY A 98 30.76 8.26 -20.49
C GLY A 98 30.56 6.97 -19.69
N LEU A 99 30.80 5.83 -20.32
CA LEU A 99 30.53 4.50 -19.77
C LEU A 99 31.65 4.06 -18.82
N THR A 100 31.35 4.02 -17.53
CA THR A 100 32.29 3.59 -16.47
C THR A 100 32.14 2.10 -16.10
N PRO A 101 33.10 1.49 -15.37
CA PRO A 101 32.96 0.10 -14.87
C PRO A 101 31.72 -0.10 -14.01
N LEU A 102 31.36 0.85 -13.13
CA LEU A 102 30.16 0.78 -12.29
C LEU A 102 28.86 0.84 -13.10
N ASP A 103 28.86 1.54 -14.23
CA ASP A 103 27.71 1.52 -15.14
C ASP A 103 27.55 0.14 -15.77
N LYS A 104 28.65 -0.54 -16.12
CA LYS A 104 28.60 -1.93 -16.63
C LYS A 104 28.03 -2.90 -15.62
N ASP A 105 28.37 -2.78 -14.34
CA ASP A 105 27.79 -3.60 -13.27
C ASP A 105 26.28 -3.36 -13.13
N ALA A 106 25.82 -2.10 -13.24
CA ALA A 106 24.40 -1.76 -13.24
C ALA A 106 23.66 -2.32 -14.48
N VAL A 107 24.31 -2.29 -15.65
CA VAL A 107 23.83 -2.90 -16.90
C VAL A 107 23.66 -4.41 -16.74
N ASP A 108 24.65 -5.09 -16.13
CA ASP A 108 24.60 -6.54 -15.93
C ASP A 108 23.46 -6.94 -14.96
N ILE A 109 23.26 -6.17 -13.90
CA ILE A 109 22.13 -6.36 -12.98
C ILE A 109 20.80 -6.17 -13.72
N ALA A 110 20.69 -5.13 -14.57
CA ALA A 110 19.51 -4.86 -15.35
C ALA A 110 19.21 -5.99 -16.34
N ARG A 111 20.21 -6.50 -17.06
CA ARG A 111 20.08 -7.65 -17.99
C ARG A 111 19.67 -8.93 -17.29
N GLN A 112 20.29 -9.25 -16.16
CA GLN A 112 19.97 -10.45 -15.38
C GLN A 112 18.55 -10.44 -14.82
N SER A 113 17.93 -9.28 -14.70
CA SER A 113 16.55 -9.16 -14.18
C SER A 113 15.49 -9.66 -15.18
N ASN A 114 15.80 -9.75 -16.47
CA ASN A 114 14.84 -10.03 -17.56
C ASN A 114 13.63 -9.10 -17.58
N LYS A 115 13.77 -7.86 -17.09
CA LYS A 115 12.72 -6.84 -17.04
C LYS A 115 12.93 -5.83 -18.14
N PRO A 116 11.88 -5.15 -18.63
CA PRO A 116 12.01 -4.02 -19.54
C PRO A 116 12.89 -2.93 -18.93
N VAL A 117 13.84 -2.44 -19.72
CA VAL A 117 14.84 -1.43 -19.30
C VAL A 117 14.81 -0.26 -20.25
N LEU A 118 14.61 0.95 -19.72
CA LEU A 118 14.83 2.21 -20.43
C LEU A 118 16.15 2.81 -19.97
N LEU A 119 17.09 3.00 -20.90
CA LEU A 119 18.38 3.64 -20.65
C LEU A 119 18.24 5.15 -20.77
N VAL A 120 18.59 5.87 -19.74
CA VAL A 120 18.52 7.34 -19.70
C VAL A 120 19.92 7.92 -19.58
N VAL A 121 20.39 8.56 -20.62
CA VAL A 121 21.66 9.30 -20.63
C VAL A 121 21.38 10.72 -20.14
N ASN A 122 21.74 10.98 -18.88
CA ASN A 122 21.49 12.26 -18.22
C ASN A 122 22.67 13.23 -18.42
N LYS A 123 22.43 14.50 -18.13
CA LYS A 123 23.36 15.63 -18.27
C LYS A 123 23.67 16.00 -19.73
N VAL A 124 22.74 15.72 -20.63
CA VAL A 124 22.77 16.15 -22.05
C VAL A 124 21.95 17.42 -22.18
N ASP A 125 22.59 18.57 -22.35
CA ASP A 125 21.92 19.87 -22.19
C ASP A 125 21.25 20.39 -23.48
N GLY A 126 21.38 19.68 -24.60
CA GLY A 126 20.73 20.05 -25.86
C GLY A 126 20.95 19.04 -26.97
N SER A 127 20.20 19.19 -28.06
CA SER A 127 20.24 18.29 -29.24
C SER A 127 21.61 18.26 -29.95
N GLU A 128 22.38 19.35 -29.89
CA GLU A 128 23.70 19.41 -30.49
C GLU A 128 24.72 18.45 -29.88
N GLN A 129 24.56 18.16 -28.58
CA GLN A 129 25.44 17.27 -27.80
C GLN A 129 24.93 15.83 -27.76
N GLU A 130 23.68 15.60 -28.14
CA GLU A 130 23.00 14.31 -27.96
C GLU A 130 23.72 13.18 -28.68
N ALA A 131 24.03 13.35 -29.97
CA ALA A 131 24.67 12.33 -30.77
C ALA A 131 26.03 11.89 -30.20
N MET A 132 26.83 12.85 -29.70
CA MET A 132 28.13 12.57 -29.12
C MET A 132 28.02 11.93 -27.74
N ALA A 133 27.14 12.46 -26.90
CA ALA A 133 26.94 11.98 -25.52
C ALA A 133 26.31 10.58 -25.45
N THR A 134 25.56 10.16 -26.48
CA THR A 134 24.88 8.86 -26.52
C THR A 134 25.63 7.78 -27.28
N ALA A 135 26.63 8.14 -28.08
CA ALA A 135 27.28 7.24 -29.02
C ALA A 135 27.75 5.90 -28.43
N GLU A 136 28.43 5.93 -27.31
CA GLU A 136 28.95 4.72 -26.66
C GLU A 136 27.86 3.88 -25.98
N PHE A 137 26.74 4.50 -25.59
CA PHE A 137 25.67 3.80 -24.87
C PHE A 137 24.75 2.99 -25.81
N HIS A 138 24.74 3.28 -27.10
CA HIS A 138 24.02 2.48 -28.10
C HIS A 138 24.50 1.03 -28.16
N ALA A 139 25.78 0.79 -27.86
CA ALA A 139 26.34 -0.57 -27.79
C ALA A 139 25.74 -1.45 -26.69
N LEU A 140 25.05 -0.85 -25.72
CA LEU A 140 24.39 -1.58 -24.65
C LEU A 140 23.09 -2.28 -25.09
N GLY A 141 22.50 -1.90 -26.24
CA GLY A 141 21.34 -2.56 -26.85
C GLY A 141 20.02 -2.32 -26.13
N PHE A 142 19.93 -1.30 -25.27
CA PHE A 142 18.68 -0.84 -24.65
C PHE A 142 18.06 0.31 -25.45
N GLU A 143 16.75 0.48 -25.31
CA GLU A 143 16.09 1.72 -25.72
C GLU A 143 16.68 2.89 -24.95
N LEU A 144 17.09 3.97 -25.65
CA LEU A 144 17.87 5.04 -25.08
C LEU A 144 17.16 6.39 -25.24
N LEU A 145 17.19 7.21 -24.18
CA LEU A 145 16.77 8.61 -24.19
C LEU A 145 17.85 9.51 -23.58
N ALA A 146 18.14 10.63 -24.29
CA ALA A 146 19.00 11.69 -23.77
C ALA A 146 18.18 12.74 -23.04
N VAL A 147 18.63 13.13 -21.84
CA VAL A 147 17.91 14.11 -20.99
C VAL A 147 18.86 15.02 -20.23
N SER A 148 18.35 16.16 -19.76
CA SER A 148 18.99 16.99 -18.75
C SER A 148 18.05 17.19 -17.57
N GLY A 149 18.30 16.48 -16.46
CA GLY A 149 17.57 16.68 -15.22
C GLY A 149 17.71 18.10 -14.64
N ALA A 150 18.83 18.77 -14.91
CA ALA A 150 19.09 20.14 -14.48
C ALA A 150 18.35 21.16 -15.35
N HIS A 151 18.48 21.08 -16.68
CA HIS A 151 18.02 22.10 -17.62
C HIS A 151 16.67 21.78 -18.28
N GLY A 152 16.15 20.56 -18.11
CA GLY A 152 14.81 20.19 -18.59
C GLY A 152 14.75 19.58 -19.98
N TYR A 153 15.87 19.45 -20.68
CA TYR A 153 15.93 18.83 -22.00
C TYR A 153 15.45 17.37 -21.96
N GLY A 154 14.58 16.97 -22.89
CA GLY A 154 14.08 15.60 -23.03
C GLY A 154 13.16 15.08 -21.90
N LEU A 155 12.81 15.90 -20.88
CA LEU A 155 12.03 15.43 -19.74
C LEU A 155 10.58 15.10 -20.08
N ASP A 156 9.95 15.78 -21.02
CA ASP A 156 8.57 15.47 -21.41
C ASP A 156 8.52 14.13 -22.19
N THR A 157 9.51 13.89 -23.06
CA THR A 157 9.70 12.60 -23.75
C THR A 157 9.95 11.48 -22.73
N LEU A 158 10.81 11.73 -21.74
CA LEU A 158 11.08 10.77 -20.67
C LEU A 158 9.80 10.43 -19.87
N ARG A 159 8.97 11.43 -19.51
CA ARG A 159 7.71 11.19 -18.80
C ARG A 159 6.76 10.32 -19.60
N ALA A 160 6.54 10.69 -20.86
CA ALA A 160 5.69 9.93 -21.76
C ALA A 160 6.19 8.48 -21.87
N ARG A 161 7.48 8.26 -22.08
CA ARG A 161 8.06 6.93 -22.25
C ARG A 161 8.04 6.09 -20.97
N VAL A 162 8.26 6.71 -19.80
CA VAL A 162 8.11 6.03 -18.50
C VAL A 162 6.66 5.63 -18.25
N ALA A 163 5.69 6.46 -18.62
CA ALA A 163 4.27 6.11 -18.54
C ALA A 163 3.90 4.98 -19.51
N ASP A 164 4.44 4.98 -20.74
CA ASP A 164 4.27 3.89 -21.70
C ASP A 164 4.86 2.59 -21.16
N LEU A 165 6.09 2.65 -20.63
CA LEU A 165 6.75 1.53 -19.99
C LEU A 165 5.91 0.98 -18.81
N ALA A 166 5.31 1.88 -18.02
CA ALA A 166 4.41 1.48 -16.95
C ALA A 166 3.16 0.75 -17.47
N ARG A 167 2.61 1.17 -18.63
CA ARG A 167 1.48 0.52 -19.30
C ARG A 167 1.86 -0.84 -19.90
N GLU A 168 3.03 -0.95 -20.50
CA GLU A 168 3.55 -2.18 -21.11
C GLU A 168 3.74 -3.29 -20.05
N VAL A 169 4.23 -2.93 -18.87
CA VAL A 169 4.50 -3.87 -17.77
C VAL A 169 3.37 -3.90 -16.73
N ALA A 170 2.39 -3.00 -16.85
CA ALA A 170 1.17 -3.12 -16.07
C ALA A 170 0.65 -4.53 -16.32
N PRO A 171 0.31 -5.31 -15.25
CA PRO A 171 -0.43 -6.55 -15.47
C PRO A 171 -1.58 -6.14 -16.36
N GLN A 172 -1.59 -6.64 -17.61
CA GLN A 172 -2.67 -6.32 -18.54
C GLN A 172 -3.94 -6.51 -17.75
N ALA A 173 -4.66 -5.41 -17.49
CA ALA A 173 -6.06 -5.54 -17.17
C ALA A 173 -6.58 -6.35 -18.35
N ALA A 174 -6.85 -7.62 -18.10
CA ALA A 174 -7.57 -8.42 -19.06
C ALA A 174 -8.73 -7.53 -19.50
N PRO A 175 -8.97 -7.35 -20.82
CA PRO A 175 -10.08 -6.54 -21.31
C PRO A 175 -11.24 -6.88 -20.41
N GLU A 176 -12.07 -5.90 -20.01
CA GLU A 176 -13.28 -6.15 -19.21
C GLU A 176 -13.97 -7.39 -19.78
N ALA A 177 -13.35 -8.50 -19.54
CA ALA A 177 -13.81 -9.81 -19.91
C ALA A 177 -14.91 -10.05 -18.90
N GLU A 178 -16.13 -10.16 -19.45
CA GLU A 178 -17.13 -11.08 -19.01
C GLU A 178 -16.71 -11.75 -17.71
N GLN A 179 -17.38 -11.40 -16.61
CA GLN A 179 -17.27 -11.92 -15.26
C GLN A 179 -16.56 -13.29 -15.24
N GLY A 180 -15.21 -13.27 -15.20
CA GLY A 180 -14.45 -14.47 -14.92
C GLY A 180 -14.88 -15.01 -13.57
N PRO A 181 -14.75 -16.28 -13.27
CA PRO A 181 -15.32 -16.93 -12.07
C PRO A 181 -15.04 -16.02 -10.86
N GLU A 182 -16.11 -15.59 -10.18
CA GLU A 182 -16.12 -14.58 -9.12
C GLU A 182 -14.85 -14.69 -8.26
N ARG A 183 -13.98 -13.69 -8.36
CA ARG A 183 -12.76 -13.66 -7.53
C ARG A 183 -13.23 -13.66 -6.09
N GLY A 184 -13.05 -14.78 -5.41
CA GLY A 184 -13.47 -14.96 -4.04
C GLY A 184 -12.91 -13.89 -3.11
N LEU A 185 -13.60 -13.65 -2.00
CA LEU A 185 -13.18 -12.68 -0.98
C LEU A 185 -11.80 -13.05 -0.41
N ARG A 186 -10.84 -12.15 -0.51
CA ARG A 186 -9.44 -12.40 -0.09
C ARG A 186 -9.24 -12.01 1.36
N LEU A 187 -8.70 -12.93 2.16
CA LEU A 187 -8.51 -12.80 3.60
C LEU A 187 -7.04 -12.94 3.97
N ALA A 188 -6.45 -11.93 4.62
CA ALA A 188 -5.14 -12.04 5.23
C ALA A 188 -5.25 -12.38 6.72
N LEU A 189 -4.28 -13.15 7.25
CA LEU A 189 -4.20 -13.47 8.68
C LEU A 189 -3.00 -12.79 9.31
N LEU A 190 -3.25 -11.99 10.33
CA LEU A 190 -2.23 -11.35 11.16
C LEU A 190 -2.38 -11.78 12.62
N GLY A 191 -1.34 -11.58 13.40
CA GLY A 191 -1.31 -11.88 14.83
C GLY A 191 0.00 -12.51 15.24
N ARG A 192 0.24 -12.56 16.54
CA ARG A 192 1.45 -13.12 17.16
C ARG A 192 1.62 -14.61 16.82
N PRO A 193 2.84 -15.17 16.92
CA PRO A 193 3.03 -16.62 16.97
C PRO A 193 2.10 -17.24 18.03
N ASN A 194 1.62 -18.44 17.79
CA ASN A 194 0.77 -19.20 18.70
C ASN A 194 -0.64 -18.62 19.04
N ALA A 195 -1.06 -17.49 18.44
CA ALA A 195 -2.42 -16.96 18.58
C ALA A 195 -3.50 -17.87 17.95
N GLY A 196 -3.08 -18.92 17.20
CA GLY A 196 -3.99 -19.89 16.60
C GLY A 196 -4.34 -19.63 15.14
N LYS A 197 -3.52 -18.89 14.38
CA LYS A 197 -3.75 -18.58 12.96
C LYS A 197 -3.87 -19.85 12.10
N SER A 198 -2.90 -20.77 12.20
CA SER A 198 -2.92 -22.05 11.46
C SER A 198 -4.12 -22.92 11.86
N SER A 199 -4.45 -22.93 13.14
CA SER A 199 -5.62 -23.65 13.65
C SER A 199 -6.93 -23.04 13.11
N LEU A 200 -7.00 -21.71 12.99
CA LEU A 200 -8.15 -21.01 12.39
C LEU A 200 -8.35 -21.39 10.94
N VAL A 201 -7.28 -21.32 10.11
CA VAL A 201 -7.35 -21.75 8.71
C VAL A 201 -7.85 -23.19 8.61
N ASN A 202 -7.24 -24.10 9.37
CA ASN A 202 -7.64 -25.51 9.34
C ASN A 202 -9.08 -25.74 9.81
N ALA A 203 -9.55 -25.00 10.82
CA ALA A 203 -10.92 -25.12 11.32
C ALA A 203 -11.94 -24.61 10.29
N VAL A 204 -11.65 -23.49 9.61
CA VAL A 204 -12.51 -22.95 8.55
C VAL A 204 -12.53 -23.88 7.34
N LEU A 205 -11.38 -24.38 6.90
CA LEU A 205 -11.29 -25.29 5.74
C LEU A 205 -11.98 -26.63 6.00
N ARG A 206 -11.93 -27.17 7.24
CA ARG A 206 -12.63 -28.41 7.59
C ARG A 206 -14.17 -28.27 7.64
N GLN A 207 -14.68 -27.06 7.83
CA GLN A 207 -16.13 -26.78 7.79
C GLN A 207 -16.66 -26.64 6.36
N ASN A 208 -15.81 -26.29 5.42
CA ASN A 208 -16.19 -25.95 4.06
C ASN A 208 -15.53 -26.93 3.08
N ARG A 209 -16.22 -27.27 1.98
CA ARG A 209 -15.68 -28.19 0.97
C ARG A 209 -14.45 -27.57 0.31
N LEU A 210 -13.33 -28.25 0.41
CA LEU A 210 -12.09 -27.90 -0.28
C LEU A 210 -12.28 -28.00 -1.79
N MET A 211 -12.32 -26.89 -2.51
CA MET A 211 -11.82 -26.86 -3.88
C MET A 211 -10.35 -26.42 -3.80
N VAL A 212 -9.42 -27.37 -3.70
CA VAL A 212 -8.02 -27.09 -3.94
C VAL A 212 -7.86 -27.00 -5.44
N SER A 213 -7.89 -25.80 -6.00
CA SER A 213 -7.42 -25.60 -7.35
C SER A 213 -5.91 -25.40 -7.27
N ASP A 214 -5.16 -26.49 -7.49
CA ASP A 214 -3.80 -26.42 -7.99
C ASP A 214 -3.86 -25.82 -9.39
N MET A 215 -3.93 -24.48 -9.51
CA MET A 215 -3.64 -23.82 -10.76
C MET A 215 -2.12 -23.78 -10.93
N PRO A 216 -1.55 -24.54 -11.90
CA PRO A 216 -0.13 -24.43 -12.21
C PRO A 216 0.08 -23.08 -12.91
N GLY A 217 0.83 -22.16 -12.29
CA GLY A 217 1.23 -20.92 -12.98
C GLY A 217 1.51 -19.67 -12.15
N THR A 218 1.44 -19.70 -10.83
CA THR A 218 1.82 -18.55 -10.02
C THR A 218 3.03 -18.87 -9.13
N THR A 219 4.15 -18.29 -9.53
CA THR A 219 5.42 -18.03 -8.82
C THR A 219 5.60 -18.58 -7.39
N ARG A 220 6.71 -19.23 -7.21
CA ARG A 220 7.33 -20.06 -6.15
C ARG A 220 7.24 -19.60 -4.67
N ASP A 221 6.54 -18.51 -4.26
CA ASP A 221 6.71 -17.96 -2.92
C ASP A 221 5.45 -17.64 -2.09
N ALA A 222 4.22 -17.78 -2.60
CA ALA A 222 3.01 -17.52 -1.80
C ALA A 222 1.93 -18.59 -2.09
N VAL A 223 1.65 -19.44 -1.13
CA VAL A 223 0.55 -20.42 -1.24
C VAL A 223 -0.74 -19.76 -0.75
N ASP A 224 -1.54 -19.27 -1.68
CA ASP A 224 -2.92 -18.85 -1.43
C ASP A 224 -3.80 -20.11 -1.37
N VAL A 225 -4.76 -20.15 -0.44
CA VAL A 225 -5.68 -21.31 -0.29
C VAL A 225 -7.11 -20.84 -0.52
N THR A 226 -7.71 -21.32 -1.61
CA THR A 226 -9.10 -21.01 -1.97
C THR A 226 -10.04 -22.09 -1.49
N PHE A 227 -11.21 -21.71 -0.99
CA PHE A 227 -12.28 -22.60 -0.55
C PHE A 227 -13.65 -21.99 -0.84
N GLU A 228 -14.67 -22.85 -0.91
CA GLU A 228 -16.05 -22.46 -1.11
C GLU A 228 -16.84 -22.60 0.19
N ALA A 229 -17.67 -21.61 0.50
CA ALA A 229 -18.61 -21.64 1.60
C ALA A 229 -19.92 -20.91 1.25
N GLY A 230 -21.04 -21.57 1.39
CA GLY A 230 -22.35 -20.99 1.07
C GLY A 230 -22.51 -20.52 -0.38
N GLY A 231 -21.86 -21.22 -1.34
CA GLY A 231 -21.89 -20.87 -2.76
C GLY A 231 -21.00 -19.68 -3.14
N LYS A 232 -20.10 -19.23 -2.25
CA LYS A 232 -19.16 -18.13 -2.48
C LYS A 232 -17.74 -18.61 -2.32
N LEU A 233 -16.82 -18.02 -3.08
CA LEU A 233 -15.40 -18.30 -3.01
C LEU A 233 -14.71 -17.36 -2.02
N TYR A 234 -13.76 -17.92 -1.27
CA TYR A 234 -12.89 -17.21 -0.33
C TYR A 234 -11.45 -17.66 -0.53
N THR A 235 -10.50 -16.76 -0.35
CA THR A 235 -9.09 -17.07 -0.49
C THR A 235 -8.30 -16.57 0.71
N PHE A 236 -7.66 -17.46 1.45
CA PHE A 236 -6.63 -17.05 2.41
C PHE A 236 -5.35 -16.73 1.66
N VAL A 237 -4.86 -15.51 1.77
CA VAL A 237 -3.62 -15.07 1.11
C VAL A 237 -2.41 -15.31 2.02
N ASP A 238 -1.26 -15.67 1.40
CA ASP A 238 0.04 -15.88 2.07
C ASP A 238 0.00 -16.92 3.22
N THR A 239 -0.63 -18.05 2.99
CA THR A 239 -0.70 -19.12 4.00
C THR A 239 0.64 -19.83 4.22
N ALA A 240 1.66 -19.66 3.37
CA ALA A 240 3.00 -20.22 3.54
C ALA A 240 3.66 -19.72 4.84
N GLY A 241 3.47 -18.43 5.18
CA GLY A 241 3.92 -17.88 6.46
C GLY A 241 3.18 -18.48 7.68
N VAL A 242 1.97 -18.99 7.48
CA VAL A 242 1.15 -19.59 8.52
C VAL A 242 1.55 -21.08 8.75
N ARG A 243 1.97 -21.81 7.69
CA ARG A 243 2.32 -23.26 7.77
C ARG A 243 3.77 -23.52 8.17
N ARG A 244 4.76 -22.73 7.71
CA ARG A 244 6.20 -22.98 7.95
C ARG A 244 6.68 -22.61 9.35
N ARG A 245 5.95 -21.83 10.14
CA ARG A 245 6.38 -21.31 11.45
C ARG A 245 6.03 -22.17 12.65
N ALA A 246 5.59 -23.40 12.48
CA ALA A 246 5.46 -24.32 13.61
C ALA A 246 6.81 -24.72 14.24
N ASN A 247 7.96 -24.45 13.59
CA ASN A 247 9.25 -25.04 13.96
C ASN A 247 10.46 -24.09 14.06
N ILE A 248 10.29 -22.74 14.07
CA ILE A 248 11.45 -21.84 14.20
C ILE A 248 11.14 -20.75 15.22
N GLU A 249 11.70 -20.91 16.40
CA GLU A 249 11.85 -19.89 17.44
C GLU A 249 13.04 -18.97 17.10
N ASP A 250 12.85 -17.69 17.46
CA ASP A 250 13.86 -16.63 17.54
C ASP A 250 14.46 -16.05 16.26
N SER A 251 14.36 -14.72 16.22
CA SER A 251 15.15 -13.68 15.57
C SER A 251 14.51 -12.80 14.48
N LEU A 252 13.17 -12.68 14.37
CA LEU A 252 12.57 -11.95 13.22
C LEU A 252 11.40 -11.00 13.56
N GLU A 253 11.48 -10.21 14.65
CA GLU A 253 10.42 -9.22 14.96
C GLU A 253 10.19 -8.18 13.84
N ARG A 254 11.26 -7.75 13.17
CA ARG A 254 11.18 -6.74 12.09
C ARG A 254 10.62 -7.29 10.77
N PHE A 255 10.91 -8.53 10.42
CA PHE A 255 10.38 -9.20 9.22
C PHE A 255 8.89 -9.53 9.31
N THR A 256 8.36 -9.68 10.52
CA THR A 256 6.94 -10.07 10.74
C THR A 256 5.99 -8.93 10.37
N VAL A 257 6.31 -7.68 10.70
CA VAL A 257 5.45 -6.51 10.42
C VAL A 257 5.43 -6.20 8.92
N SER A 258 6.58 -6.17 8.25
CA SER A 258 6.66 -5.87 6.82
C SER A 258 5.89 -6.90 5.96
N ARG A 259 6.01 -8.19 6.30
CA ARG A 259 5.30 -9.27 5.59
C ARG A 259 3.80 -9.26 5.88
N ALA A 260 3.42 -8.97 7.13
CA ALA A 260 2.05 -8.75 7.53
C ALA A 260 1.40 -7.63 6.72
N LEU A 261 2.16 -6.56 6.45
CA LEU A 261 1.77 -5.41 5.63
C LEU A 261 1.52 -5.79 4.18
N SER A 262 2.42 -6.56 3.58
CA SER A 262 2.28 -6.99 2.18
C SER A 262 1.07 -7.89 1.99
N SER A 263 0.79 -8.78 2.96
CA SER A 263 -0.38 -9.67 2.92
C SER A 263 -1.68 -8.89 3.10
N SER A 264 -1.74 -7.91 4.02
CA SER A 264 -2.94 -7.09 4.23
C SER A 264 -3.28 -6.21 3.02
N LYS A 265 -2.27 -5.74 2.27
CA LYS A 265 -2.49 -4.97 1.02
C LYS A 265 -3.04 -5.82 -0.13
N ARG A 266 -2.83 -7.14 -0.10
CA ARG A 266 -3.33 -8.10 -1.10
C ARG A 266 -4.71 -8.65 -0.75
N ALA A 267 -5.22 -8.37 0.44
CA ALA A 267 -6.48 -8.89 0.94
C ALA A 267 -7.60 -7.83 0.92
N ASP A 268 -8.83 -8.29 0.81
CA ASP A 268 -10.02 -7.44 0.96
C ASP A 268 -10.30 -7.13 2.42
N VAL A 269 -10.04 -8.11 3.31
CA VAL A 269 -10.22 -8.00 4.75
C VAL A 269 -9.06 -8.70 5.47
N THR A 270 -8.54 -8.06 6.51
CA THR A 270 -7.50 -8.62 7.37
C THR A 270 -8.13 -9.16 8.66
N LEU A 271 -7.78 -10.41 9.00
CA LEU A 271 -8.17 -11.08 10.23
C LEU A 271 -7.03 -10.97 11.24
N LEU A 272 -7.15 -10.11 12.24
CA LEU A 272 -6.18 -9.98 13.31
C LEU A 272 -6.53 -10.97 14.43
N VAL A 273 -5.77 -12.07 14.51
CA VAL A 273 -6.00 -13.16 15.48
C VAL A 273 -5.23 -12.86 16.77
N LEU A 274 -5.95 -12.75 17.86
CA LEU A 274 -5.44 -12.49 19.21
C LEU A 274 -5.70 -13.70 20.12
N ASP A 275 -4.82 -13.89 21.08
CA ASP A 275 -4.99 -14.90 22.12
C ASP A 275 -5.85 -14.35 23.26
N GLY A 276 -7.03 -14.96 23.50
CA GLY A 276 -7.94 -14.54 24.55
C GLY A 276 -7.40 -14.79 25.96
N GLN A 277 -6.52 -15.79 26.13
CA GLN A 277 -5.92 -16.12 27.42
C GLN A 277 -4.81 -15.14 27.80
N GLU A 278 -3.97 -14.77 26.83
CA GLU A 278 -2.85 -13.83 27.09
C GLU A 278 -3.30 -12.36 27.10
N GLY A 279 -4.48 -12.06 26.56
CA GLY A 279 -4.97 -10.68 26.41
C GLY A 279 -4.20 -9.87 25.38
N LEU A 280 -4.32 -8.53 25.45
CA LEU A 280 -3.72 -7.58 24.51
C LEU A 280 -2.28 -7.23 24.88
N SER A 281 -1.32 -7.66 24.06
CA SER A 281 0.07 -7.27 24.18
C SER A 281 0.36 -5.89 23.57
N ARG A 282 1.55 -5.35 23.84
CA ARG A 282 2.04 -4.11 23.17
C ARG A 282 2.13 -4.28 21.66
N GLN A 283 2.51 -5.46 21.19
CA GLN A 283 2.62 -5.76 19.76
C GLN A 283 1.24 -5.79 19.09
N ASP A 284 0.22 -6.37 19.74
CA ASP A 284 -1.15 -6.38 19.24
C ASP A 284 -1.70 -4.96 19.10
N LYS A 285 -1.47 -4.10 20.11
CA LYS A 285 -1.87 -2.69 20.06
C LYS A 285 -1.20 -1.93 18.93
N ARG A 286 0.09 -2.19 18.66
CA ARG A 286 0.81 -1.61 17.51
C ARG A 286 0.21 -2.05 16.17
N LEU A 287 -0.12 -3.34 16.02
CA LEU A 287 -0.77 -3.86 14.81
C LEU A 287 -2.15 -3.23 14.59
N ILE A 288 -2.95 -3.11 15.63
CA ILE A 288 -4.27 -2.44 15.58
C ILE A 288 -4.11 -0.98 15.15
N SER A 289 -3.25 -0.23 15.83
CA SER A 289 -3.00 1.19 15.50
C SER A 289 -2.47 1.36 14.08
N PHE A 290 -1.66 0.43 13.60
CA PHE A 290 -1.14 0.43 12.25
C PHE A 290 -2.26 0.18 11.22
N LEU A 291 -3.06 -0.90 11.37
CA LEU A 291 -4.16 -1.23 10.45
C LEU A 291 -5.21 -0.10 10.39
N ASP A 292 -5.53 0.51 11.54
CA ASP A 292 -6.44 1.65 11.60
C ASP A 292 -5.85 2.90 10.94
N GLY A 293 -4.56 3.17 11.16
CA GLY A 293 -3.83 4.28 10.51
C GLY A 293 -3.80 4.17 8.99
N GLU A 294 -3.52 2.98 8.46
CA GLU A 294 -3.52 2.67 7.03
C GLU A 294 -4.94 2.53 6.44
N LYS A 295 -5.99 2.69 7.23
CA LYS A 295 -7.39 2.50 6.83
C LYS A 295 -7.65 1.14 6.17
N THR A 296 -6.88 0.12 6.60
CA THR A 296 -7.06 -1.26 6.14
C THR A 296 -8.36 -1.83 6.70
N PRO A 297 -9.23 -2.48 5.90
CA PRO A 297 -10.38 -3.19 6.43
C PRO A 297 -9.93 -4.40 7.27
N PHE A 298 -10.24 -4.42 8.57
CA PHE A 298 -9.88 -5.54 9.43
C PHE A 298 -10.92 -5.83 10.50
N CYS A 299 -10.89 -7.06 11.02
CA CYS A 299 -11.61 -7.46 12.21
C CYS A 299 -10.68 -8.16 13.20
N VAL A 300 -11.00 -8.05 14.47
CA VAL A 300 -10.27 -8.71 15.56
C VAL A 300 -10.94 -10.04 15.89
N LEU A 301 -10.16 -11.12 15.87
CA LEU A 301 -10.59 -12.44 16.29
C LEU A 301 -9.92 -12.81 17.61
N VAL A 302 -10.67 -12.74 18.71
CA VAL A 302 -10.20 -13.19 20.01
C VAL A 302 -10.38 -14.71 20.09
N ASN A 303 -9.31 -15.44 19.88
CA ASN A 303 -9.29 -16.91 19.81
C ASN A 303 -9.02 -17.53 21.19
N LYS A 304 -9.20 -18.84 21.30
CA LYS A 304 -8.99 -19.65 22.51
C LYS A 304 -9.94 -19.33 23.66
N ILE A 305 -11.17 -18.89 23.35
CA ILE A 305 -12.17 -18.60 24.41
C ILE A 305 -12.61 -19.85 25.18
N ASP A 306 -12.33 -21.05 24.67
CA ASP A 306 -12.54 -22.34 25.36
C ASP A 306 -11.67 -22.49 26.60
N LEU A 307 -10.55 -21.78 26.69
CA LEU A 307 -9.66 -21.76 27.83
C LEU A 307 -10.07 -20.72 28.89
N ILE A 308 -11.09 -19.94 28.62
CA ILE A 308 -11.58 -18.87 29.50
C ILE A 308 -12.81 -19.38 30.26
N PRO A 309 -12.84 -19.29 31.60
CA PRO A 309 -14.03 -19.62 32.38
C PRO A 309 -15.25 -18.80 31.93
N LYS A 310 -16.41 -19.45 31.85
CA LYS A 310 -17.65 -18.78 31.39
C LYS A 310 -17.97 -17.49 32.15
N ASN A 311 -17.65 -17.45 33.43
CA ASN A 311 -17.90 -16.30 34.30
C ASN A 311 -16.98 -15.10 33.97
N ASP A 312 -15.81 -15.35 33.33
CA ASP A 312 -14.83 -14.33 33.00
C ASP A 312 -15.02 -13.77 31.58
N LEU A 313 -15.82 -14.43 30.72
CA LEU A 313 -16.09 -13.97 29.36
C LEU A 313 -16.66 -12.54 29.27
N PRO A 314 -17.56 -12.08 30.14
CA PRO A 314 -18.03 -10.68 30.13
C PRO A 314 -16.89 -9.68 30.42
N ALA A 315 -16.03 -9.98 31.38
CA ALA A 315 -14.86 -9.15 31.72
C ALA A 315 -13.85 -9.10 30.54
N LEU A 316 -13.60 -10.26 29.93
CA LEU A 316 -12.77 -10.33 28.71
C LEU A 316 -13.32 -9.46 27.55
N ARG A 317 -14.64 -9.55 27.31
CA ARG A 317 -15.28 -8.72 26.27
C ARG A 317 -15.12 -7.23 26.55
N LYS A 318 -15.36 -6.82 27.78
CA LYS A 318 -15.16 -5.42 28.18
C LYS A 318 -13.71 -4.99 28.01
N HIS A 319 -12.74 -5.82 28.43
CA HIS A 319 -11.31 -5.53 28.25
C HIS A 319 -10.93 -5.25 26.80
N PHE A 320 -11.38 -6.09 25.85
CA PHE A 320 -11.09 -5.87 24.42
C PHE A 320 -11.84 -4.68 23.85
N GLN A 321 -13.08 -4.40 24.28
CA GLN A 321 -13.81 -3.20 23.86
C GLN A 321 -13.13 -1.92 24.35
N ASP A 322 -12.71 -1.88 25.61
CA ASP A 322 -11.99 -0.74 26.19
C ASP A 322 -10.65 -0.50 25.50
N ALA A 323 -9.97 -1.55 25.09
CA ALA A 323 -8.71 -1.44 24.36
C ALA A 323 -8.87 -0.92 22.91
N LEU A 324 -10.05 -1.07 22.31
CA LEU A 324 -10.39 -0.60 20.96
C LEU A 324 -11.15 0.74 20.96
N VAL A 325 -11.11 1.50 22.05
CA VAL A 325 -11.79 2.82 22.14
C VAL A 325 -11.35 3.79 21.03
N GLN A 326 -10.10 3.69 20.55
CA GLN A 326 -9.61 4.56 19.47
C GLN A 326 -10.14 4.17 18.08
N CYS A 327 -10.52 2.91 17.89
CA CYS A 327 -11.09 2.37 16.65
C CYS A 327 -12.38 1.58 16.92
N PRO A 328 -13.45 2.25 17.43
CA PRO A 328 -14.69 1.59 17.91
C PRO A 328 -15.50 0.94 16.77
N HIS A 329 -15.17 1.24 15.53
CA HIS A 329 -15.80 0.65 14.35
C HIS A 329 -15.27 -0.76 14.05
N VAL A 330 -14.11 -1.13 14.58
CA VAL A 330 -13.50 -2.44 14.31
C VAL A 330 -14.29 -3.55 14.98
N PRO A 331 -14.84 -4.50 14.23
CA PRO A 331 -15.63 -5.57 14.82
C PRO A 331 -14.74 -6.60 15.54
N ILE A 332 -15.22 -7.09 16.68
CA ILE A 332 -14.56 -8.13 17.47
C ILE A 332 -15.40 -9.41 17.39
N LEU A 333 -14.78 -10.51 17.03
CA LEU A 333 -15.38 -11.84 17.06
C LEU A 333 -14.63 -12.73 18.06
N TYR A 334 -15.36 -13.37 18.95
CA TYR A 334 -14.82 -14.29 19.97
C TYR A 334 -14.94 -15.73 19.48
N THR A 335 -13.81 -16.44 19.35
CA THR A 335 -13.76 -17.74 18.71
C THR A 335 -12.96 -18.77 19.49
N SER A 336 -13.30 -20.04 19.28
CA SER A 336 -12.45 -21.17 19.61
C SER A 336 -12.26 -22.06 18.41
N THR A 337 -11.04 -22.24 17.99
CA THR A 337 -10.70 -23.17 16.89
C THR A 337 -10.81 -24.63 17.30
N VAL A 338 -10.81 -24.94 18.59
CA VAL A 338 -10.95 -26.29 19.16
C VAL A 338 -12.43 -26.68 19.20
N THR A 339 -13.26 -25.87 19.89
CA THR A 339 -14.70 -26.15 20.04
C THR A 339 -15.54 -25.67 18.88
N ARG A 340 -14.95 -24.90 17.93
CA ARG A 340 -15.60 -24.22 16.80
C ARG A 340 -16.59 -23.13 17.20
N ALA A 341 -16.66 -22.76 18.48
CA ALA A 341 -17.51 -21.69 18.96
C ALA A 341 -17.17 -20.37 18.22
N GLY A 342 -18.18 -19.64 17.79
CA GLY A 342 -18.05 -18.35 17.12
C GLY A 342 -17.57 -18.39 15.66
N LEU A 343 -17.02 -19.49 15.14
CA LEU A 343 -16.47 -19.55 13.77
C LEU A 343 -17.54 -19.37 12.68
N GLY A 344 -18.78 -19.81 12.91
CA GLY A 344 -19.87 -19.61 11.94
C GLY A 344 -20.22 -18.14 11.68
N GLY A 345 -19.83 -17.23 12.58
CA GLY A 345 -20.00 -15.78 12.41
C GLY A 345 -18.91 -15.10 11.58
N LEU A 346 -17.80 -15.78 11.28
CA LEU A 346 -16.63 -15.19 10.63
C LEU A 346 -16.93 -14.75 9.19
N LEU A 347 -17.36 -15.66 8.33
CA LEU A 347 -17.61 -15.37 6.93
C LEU A 347 -18.70 -14.32 6.73
N PRO A 348 -19.87 -14.40 7.42
CA PRO A 348 -20.86 -13.32 7.37
C PRO A 348 -20.34 -11.96 7.84
N LEU A 349 -19.42 -11.93 8.82
CA LEU A 349 -18.82 -10.70 9.32
C LEU A 349 -17.94 -10.05 8.23
N VAL A 350 -17.04 -10.81 7.60
CA VAL A 350 -16.13 -10.27 6.58
C VAL A 350 -16.88 -9.84 5.31
N GLU A 351 -17.96 -10.54 4.94
CA GLU A 351 -18.82 -10.12 3.85
C GLU A 351 -19.49 -8.77 4.11
N ARG A 352 -20.05 -8.59 5.32
CA ARG A 352 -20.66 -7.31 5.71
C ARG A 352 -19.63 -6.19 5.71
N LEU A 353 -18.43 -6.45 6.24
CA LEU A 353 -17.35 -5.48 6.24
C LEU A 353 -16.94 -5.09 4.80
N LYS A 354 -16.78 -6.08 3.91
CA LYS A 354 -16.48 -5.82 2.49
C LYS A 354 -17.60 -5.02 1.81
N LYS A 355 -18.86 -5.35 2.08
CA LYS A 355 -20.01 -4.61 1.56
C LYS A 355 -20.01 -3.15 2.02
N GLU A 356 -19.71 -2.88 3.28
CA GLU A 356 -19.59 -1.50 3.76
C GLU A 356 -18.41 -0.75 3.13
N CYS A 357 -17.28 -1.42 2.86
CA CYS A 357 -16.15 -0.84 2.14
C CYS A 357 -16.51 -0.47 0.69
N ALA A 358 -17.36 -1.26 0.05
CA ALA A 358 -17.83 -1.01 -1.31
C ALA A 358 -18.94 0.06 -1.40
N LEU A 359 -19.34 0.68 -0.29
CA LEU A 359 -20.38 1.70 -0.27
C LEU A 359 -20.02 2.86 -1.18
N ARG A 360 -20.95 3.20 -2.10
CA ARG A 360 -20.87 4.40 -2.93
C ARG A 360 -22.09 5.26 -2.68
N VAL A 361 -21.86 6.54 -2.45
CA VAL A 361 -22.90 7.52 -2.11
C VAL A 361 -22.92 8.61 -3.17
N GLY A 362 -24.10 8.90 -3.69
CA GLY A 362 -24.27 9.95 -4.70
C GLY A 362 -23.94 11.34 -4.16
N THR A 363 -23.33 12.17 -5.01
CA THR A 363 -22.83 13.51 -4.67
C THR A 363 -23.90 14.41 -4.02
N GLY A 364 -25.14 14.34 -4.49
CA GLY A 364 -26.26 15.11 -3.92
C GLY A 364 -26.55 14.73 -2.46
N GLN A 365 -26.51 13.43 -2.13
CA GLN A 365 -26.69 12.94 -0.76
C GLN A 365 -25.53 13.35 0.14
N LEU A 366 -24.29 13.28 -0.36
CA LEU A 366 -23.10 13.72 0.35
C LEU A 366 -23.15 15.20 0.73
N ASN A 367 -23.51 16.05 -0.22
CA ASN A 367 -23.57 17.50 0.04
C ASN A 367 -24.73 17.90 0.96
N ARG A 368 -25.84 17.12 0.96
CA ARG A 368 -26.90 17.30 1.96
C ARG A 368 -26.41 16.90 3.34
N ALA A 369 -25.75 15.74 3.48
CA ALA A 369 -25.19 15.26 4.73
C ALA A 369 -24.14 16.24 5.31
N MET A 370 -23.28 16.80 4.46
CA MET A 370 -22.29 17.81 4.85
C MET A 370 -22.98 19.04 5.42
N ARG A 371 -24.01 19.57 4.73
CA ARG A 371 -24.77 20.76 5.20
C ARG A 371 -25.42 20.49 6.55
N GLU A 372 -26.11 19.39 6.71
CA GLU A 372 -26.74 19.00 7.98
C GLU A 372 -25.70 18.87 9.12
N ALA A 373 -24.53 18.27 8.85
CA ALA A 373 -23.48 18.15 9.86
C ALA A 373 -22.93 19.53 10.28
N ILE A 374 -22.70 20.43 9.33
CA ILE A 374 -22.19 21.77 9.61
C ILE A 374 -23.24 22.64 10.32
N GLU A 375 -24.52 22.54 9.97
CA GLU A 375 -25.62 23.26 10.64
C GLU A 375 -25.77 22.82 12.09
N ARG A 376 -25.66 21.52 12.37
CA ARG A 376 -25.73 20.97 13.75
C ARG A 376 -24.53 21.41 14.61
N HIS A 377 -23.35 21.46 14.01
CA HIS A 377 -22.14 21.82 14.72
C HIS A 377 -21.19 22.57 13.79
N GLN A 378 -21.14 23.88 13.94
CA GLN A 378 -20.31 24.74 13.10
C GLN A 378 -18.81 24.51 13.40
N PRO A 379 -17.93 24.62 12.37
CA PRO A 379 -16.49 24.52 12.57
C PRO A 379 -16.00 25.55 13.59
N PRO A 380 -15.10 25.19 14.50
CA PRO A 380 -14.53 26.11 15.48
C PRO A 380 -13.75 27.23 14.79
N MET A 381 -13.68 28.39 15.45
CA MET A 381 -12.82 29.48 14.98
C MET A 381 -11.35 29.16 15.32
N VAL A 382 -10.49 29.31 14.34
CA VAL A 382 -9.03 29.19 14.48
C VAL A 382 -8.43 30.50 13.99
N GLN A 383 -7.63 31.21 14.83
CA GLN A 383 -7.03 32.49 14.49
C GLN A 383 -8.06 33.52 13.95
N ARG A 384 -9.21 33.64 14.60
CA ARG A 384 -10.34 34.50 14.19
C ARG A 384 -10.93 34.19 12.80
N ARG A 385 -10.58 33.06 12.21
CA ARG A 385 -11.11 32.57 10.92
C ARG A 385 -11.87 31.25 11.12
N ARG A 386 -12.89 31.04 10.30
CA ARG A 386 -13.68 29.80 10.31
C ARG A 386 -13.49 29.07 8.98
N ALA A 387 -13.38 27.74 9.04
CA ALA A 387 -13.37 26.91 7.86
C ALA A 387 -14.71 27.03 7.11
N LYS A 388 -14.67 27.29 5.81
CA LYS A 388 -15.84 27.27 4.92
C LYS A 388 -15.78 25.99 4.10
N PHE A 389 -16.88 25.25 4.09
CA PHE A 389 -17.03 23.99 3.33
C PHE A 389 -17.85 24.30 2.08
N TYR A 390 -17.31 23.96 0.93
CA TYR A 390 -17.94 24.24 -0.36
C TYR A 390 -18.63 23.04 -0.94
N TYR A 391 -17.97 21.87 -0.85
CA TYR A 391 -18.38 20.70 -1.58
C TYR A 391 -17.81 19.42 -0.93
N LEU A 392 -18.56 18.31 -1.03
CA LEU A 392 -18.15 16.99 -0.57
C LEU A 392 -18.32 15.99 -1.71
N THR A 393 -17.29 15.20 -1.97
CA THR A 393 -17.32 14.09 -2.92
C THR A 393 -16.75 12.82 -2.30
N GLN A 394 -17.01 11.70 -2.92
CA GLN A 394 -16.39 10.42 -2.59
C GLN A 394 -15.38 10.05 -3.68
N ALA A 395 -14.17 9.64 -3.28
CA ALA A 395 -13.17 9.10 -4.18
C ALA A 395 -13.49 7.64 -4.54
N ASP A 396 -13.02 7.21 -5.70
CA ASP A 396 -13.07 5.80 -6.07
C ASP A 396 -11.88 5.04 -5.47
N GLU A 397 -12.03 4.69 -4.20
CA GLU A 397 -11.02 4.04 -3.37
C GLU A 397 -11.59 2.73 -2.80
N PRO A 398 -10.72 1.75 -2.42
CA PRO A 398 -11.16 0.48 -1.84
C PRO A 398 -11.97 0.61 -0.56
N VAL A 399 -11.83 1.73 0.15
CA VAL A 399 -12.57 2.08 1.37
C VAL A 399 -13.30 3.41 1.19
N PRO A 400 -14.42 3.66 1.89
CA PRO A 400 -15.13 4.93 1.82
C PRO A 400 -14.20 6.12 2.12
N THR A 401 -13.82 6.86 1.08
CA THR A 401 -12.93 8.02 1.17
C THR A 401 -13.69 9.27 0.75
N PHE A 402 -13.90 10.18 1.69
CA PHE A 402 -14.67 11.41 1.50
C PHE A 402 -13.75 12.62 1.42
N ILE A 403 -13.87 13.40 0.34
CA ILE A 403 -13.04 14.58 0.08
C ILE A 403 -13.87 15.83 0.28
N PHE A 404 -13.55 16.59 1.32
CA PHE A 404 -14.14 17.89 1.59
C PHE A 404 -13.33 18.99 0.92
N PHE A 405 -13.98 19.80 0.09
CA PHE A 405 -13.38 21.01 -0.46
C PHE A 405 -13.71 22.19 0.46
N VAL A 406 -12.65 22.84 0.94
CA VAL A 406 -12.72 23.92 1.96
C VAL A 406 -11.88 25.12 1.54
N ASN A 407 -12.07 26.26 2.19
CA ASN A 407 -11.24 27.45 1.96
C ASN A 407 -9.78 27.26 2.41
N ASN A 408 -9.57 26.66 3.60
CA ASN A 408 -8.25 26.34 4.15
C ASN A 408 -8.34 25.08 5.05
N PRO A 409 -7.66 23.97 4.68
CA PRO A 409 -7.61 22.74 5.48
C PRO A 409 -7.01 22.92 6.88
N GLU A 410 -6.05 23.84 7.07
CA GLU A 410 -5.37 24.06 8.35
C GLU A 410 -6.30 24.60 9.46
N LEU A 411 -7.43 25.18 9.07
CA LEU A 411 -8.45 25.66 10.02
C LEU A 411 -9.27 24.51 10.64
N ILE A 412 -9.07 23.26 10.20
CA ILE A 412 -9.87 22.12 10.63
C ILE A 412 -9.08 21.31 11.67
N LYS A 413 -9.49 21.43 12.93
CA LYS A 413 -8.86 20.70 14.03
C LYS A 413 -9.29 19.24 14.06
N GLN A 414 -8.43 18.37 14.59
CA GLN A 414 -8.63 16.92 14.68
C GLN A 414 -9.97 16.53 15.37
N ALA A 415 -10.39 17.28 16.38
CA ALA A 415 -11.66 17.05 17.04
C ALA A 415 -12.85 17.23 16.08
N TYR A 416 -12.78 18.22 15.18
CA TYR A 416 -13.83 18.46 14.19
C TYR A 416 -13.82 17.42 13.06
N ILE A 417 -12.63 16.94 12.69
CA ILE A 417 -12.50 15.81 11.75
C ILE A 417 -13.24 14.58 12.28
N ARG A 418 -13.00 14.23 13.55
CA ARG A 418 -13.70 13.13 14.23
C ARG A 418 -15.22 13.32 14.28
N TYR A 419 -15.67 14.57 14.50
CA TYR A 419 -17.10 14.88 14.47
C TYR A 419 -17.70 14.61 13.08
N LEU A 420 -17.05 15.09 12.01
CA LEU A 420 -17.50 14.88 10.63
C LEU A 420 -17.49 13.37 10.28
N GLU A 421 -16.44 12.65 10.64
CA GLU A 421 -16.36 11.21 10.45
C GLU A 421 -17.52 10.50 11.14
N ASN A 422 -17.78 10.79 12.42
CA ASN A 422 -18.89 10.20 13.16
C ASN A 422 -20.25 10.57 12.56
N SER A 423 -20.40 11.78 12.05
CA SER A 423 -21.62 12.22 11.37
C SER A 423 -21.88 11.45 10.10
N LEU A 424 -20.85 11.27 9.26
CA LEU A 424 -20.93 10.48 8.02
C LEU A 424 -21.23 9.00 8.33
N ARG A 425 -20.55 8.42 9.32
CA ARG A 425 -20.83 7.05 9.79
C ARG A 425 -22.29 6.87 10.18
N LYS A 426 -22.84 7.81 10.92
CA LYS A 426 -24.23 7.77 11.38
C LYS A 426 -25.22 7.92 10.21
N ILE A 427 -25.01 8.91 9.33
CA ILE A 427 -25.93 9.21 8.22
C ILE A 427 -25.95 8.07 7.20
N PHE A 428 -24.76 7.53 6.84
CA PHE A 428 -24.64 6.47 5.83
C PHE A 428 -24.58 5.05 6.42
N THR A 429 -24.78 4.92 7.72
CA THR A 429 -24.82 3.61 8.42
C THR A 429 -23.54 2.79 8.21
N ILE A 430 -22.37 3.46 8.20
CA ILE A 430 -21.05 2.84 8.10
C ILE A 430 -20.62 2.44 9.51
N ARG A 431 -20.77 1.15 9.85
CA ARG A 431 -20.55 0.66 11.22
C ARG A 431 -19.16 0.05 11.41
N MET A 432 -18.65 -0.68 10.41
CA MET A 432 -17.45 -1.52 10.52
C MET A 432 -16.34 -1.11 9.58
N ALA A 433 -16.67 -0.53 8.42
CA ALA A 433 -15.64 -0.14 7.46
C ALA A 433 -14.77 1.00 7.99
N PRO A 434 -13.44 0.98 7.74
CA PRO A 434 -12.63 2.15 7.92
C PRO A 434 -13.15 3.28 7.03
N LEU A 435 -13.01 4.52 7.49
CA LEU A 435 -13.47 5.69 6.77
C LEU A 435 -12.32 6.67 6.69
N ASN A 436 -12.05 7.17 5.48
CA ASN A 436 -11.04 8.17 5.24
C ASN A 436 -11.69 9.53 4.96
N VAL A 437 -11.19 10.58 5.61
CA VAL A 437 -11.65 11.97 5.42
C VAL A 437 -10.47 12.83 5.02
N VAL A 438 -10.57 13.41 3.82
CA VAL A 438 -9.52 14.23 3.22
C VAL A 438 -10.05 15.65 3.03
N PHE A 439 -9.21 16.65 3.31
CA PHE A 439 -9.56 18.06 3.09
C PHE A 439 -8.67 18.64 2.00
N ARG A 440 -9.29 19.31 1.01
CA ARG A 440 -8.59 19.98 -0.08
C ARG A 440 -8.99 21.45 -0.14
N SER A 441 -8.05 22.33 -0.52
CA SER A 441 -8.34 23.74 -0.78
C SER A 441 -9.13 23.90 -2.08
N SER A 442 -10.19 24.72 -2.07
CA SER A 442 -10.96 25.02 -3.28
C SER A 442 -10.20 25.89 -4.29
N HIS A 443 -9.12 26.57 -3.89
CA HIS A 443 -8.30 27.43 -4.76
C HIS A 443 -7.35 26.64 -5.68
N GLU A 444 -7.09 25.37 -5.42
CA GLU A 444 -6.25 24.53 -6.28
C GLU A 444 -6.89 24.14 -7.63
N ARG A 445 -8.14 24.56 -7.89
CA ARG A 445 -8.86 24.19 -9.13
C ARG A 445 -8.67 25.18 -10.29
N LYS A 446 -7.93 26.31 -10.10
CA LYS A 446 -7.77 27.34 -11.14
C LYS A 446 -6.54 27.20 -12.05
N ASP A 447 -5.64 26.25 -11.79
CA ASP A 447 -4.41 26.10 -12.59
C ASP A 447 -4.40 24.83 -13.49
N GLY A 448 -5.57 24.38 -13.92
CA GLY A 448 -5.72 23.20 -14.76
C GLY A 448 -6.94 23.28 -15.68
N ALA A 449 -7.05 24.39 -16.47
CA ALA A 449 -7.90 24.46 -17.65
C ALA A 449 -7.03 24.79 -18.87
#